data_fb7432e4668627de0cd39e3f4491e959
#
_entry.id   fb7432e4668627de0cd39e3f4491e959
#
_cell.length_a   1.000
_cell.length_b   1.000
_cell.length_c   1.000
_cell.angle_alpha   90.00
_cell.angle_beta   90.00
_cell.angle_gamma   90.00
#
_symmetry.space_group_name_H-M   'P 1'
#
loop_
_entity.id
_entity.type
_entity.pdbx_description
1 polymer ?
#
loop_
_entity_poly.entity_id
_entity_poly.type
_entity_poly.pdbx_seq_one_letter_code
_entity_poly.pdbx_strand_id
1 'polypeptide(L)'
;RVQSNGFLECLDAVEKASGWKDKYGRLPRGRGIGVAGSCYISGTNYPIYPNDMPQSAIQMAVERSGRVTVWTGASEIGQGSDSVVAYIAAEELGVPLDYVRVVSSDTDQVPVDLGAYSSRETFMVGNAAIHAARQIREKVTGAVAGEWDVPPQRVGLAGGWAFDLKDTDRKVPIAEAFNLAEAKFGTLGATGWYDTPKDVHGDYRGGTIGASPAYSFTAHVAE
;
A
#
# COMPACT_ATOMS: atom_id res chain seq x y z
N ARG A 1 14.15 17.77 -3.60
CA ARG A 1 14.42 18.01 -2.18
C ARG A 1 13.72 16.92 -1.39
N VAL A 2 14.45 16.09 -0.64
CA VAL A 2 13.87 15.02 0.17
C VAL A 2 13.14 15.67 1.34
N GLN A 3 11.84 15.39 1.50
CA GLN A 3 11.01 15.97 2.55
C GLN A 3 11.18 15.25 3.89
N SER A 4 11.44 13.94 3.86
CA SER A 4 11.79 13.16 5.04
C SER A 4 13.20 12.60 4.89
N ASN A 5 14.04 12.73 5.91
CA ASN A 5 15.42 12.29 5.86
C ASN A 5 15.82 11.68 7.20
N GLY A 6 15.78 10.35 7.28
CA GLY A 6 16.20 9.57 8.45
C GLY A 6 17.66 9.11 8.39
N PHE A 7 18.50 9.68 7.50
CA PHE A 7 19.85 9.18 7.32
C PHE A 7 20.73 9.41 8.55
N LEU A 8 20.60 10.55 9.20
CA LEU A 8 21.37 10.84 10.42
C LEU A 8 20.98 9.93 11.57
N GLU A 9 19.67 9.66 11.75
CA GLU A 9 19.20 8.71 12.75
C GLU A 9 19.73 7.30 12.52
N CYS A 10 19.84 6.88 11.25
CA CYS A 10 20.47 5.60 10.91
C CYS A 10 21.95 5.57 11.30
N LEU A 11 22.69 6.64 11.01
CA LEU A 11 24.12 6.76 11.38
C LEU A 11 24.30 6.76 12.89
N ASP A 12 23.50 7.54 13.62
CA ASP A 12 23.55 7.61 15.08
C ASP A 12 23.26 6.23 15.72
N ALA A 13 22.27 5.51 15.16
CA ALA A 13 21.90 4.18 15.63
C ALA A 13 23.04 3.18 15.47
N VAL A 14 23.68 3.13 14.28
CA VAL A 14 24.80 2.19 14.05
C VAL A 14 26.08 2.61 14.76
N GLU A 15 26.35 3.92 14.91
CA GLU A 15 27.45 4.43 15.73
C GLU A 15 27.36 3.90 17.16
N LYS A 16 26.17 4.04 17.78
CA LYS A 16 25.89 3.57 19.14
C LYS A 16 25.96 2.05 19.25
N ALA A 17 25.30 1.34 18.33
CA ALA A 17 25.21 -0.12 18.38
C ALA A 17 26.56 -0.80 18.19
N SER A 18 27.44 -0.24 17.35
CA SER A 18 28.76 -0.78 17.04
C SER A 18 29.84 -0.42 18.07
N GLY A 19 29.62 0.62 18.89
CA GLY A 19 30.68 1.22 19.71
C GLY A 19 31.74 1.94 18.87
N TRP A 20 31.33 2.53 17.76
CA TRP A 20 32.22 3.17 16.77
C TRP A 20 33.26 4.10 17.40
N LYS A 21 32.83 4.99 18.31
CA LYS A 21 33.72 5.99 18.96
C LYS A 21 34.86 5.37 19.73
N ASP A 22 34.65 4.17 20.28
CA ASP A 22 35.64 3.47 21.09
C ASP A 22 36.55 2.59 20.22
N LYS A 23 36.13 2.19 19.04
CA LYS A 23 36.80 1.23 18.16
C LYS A 23 37.55 1.87 16.99
N TYR A 24 37.03 2.94 16.42
CA TYR A 24 37.62 3.56 15.24
C TYR A 24 39.03 4.08 15.52
N GLY A 25 40.00 3.58 14.75
CA GLY A 25 41.41 3.90 14.92
C GLY A 25 42.10 3.29 16.15
N ARG A 26 41.42 2.43 16.93
CA ARG A 26 41.93 1.83 18.16
C ARG A 26 41.93 0.30 18.17
N LEU A 27 41.44 -0.32 17.09
CA LEU A 27 41.45 -1.77 16.98
C LEU A 27 42.86 -2.33 16.81
N PRO A 28 43.12 -3.54 17.31
CA PRO A 28 44.45 -4.17 17.20
C PRO A 28 44.78 -4.47 15.73
N ARG A 29 46.09 -4.69 15.46
CA ARG A 29 46.58 -5.04 14.14
C ARG A 29 45.83 -6.24 13.56
N GLY A 30 45.35 -6.13 12.32
CA GLY A 30 44.57 -7.16 11.63
C GLY A 30 43.05 -7.00 11.76
N ARG A 31 42.60 -6.02 12.52
CA ARG A 31 41.15 -5.69 12.61
C ARG A 31 40.92 -4.27 12.15
N GLY A 32 39.75 -4.04 11.59
CA GLY A 32 39.31 -2.72 11.14
C GLY A 32 37.81 -2.59 11.32
N ILE A 33 37.31 -1.38 11.35
CA ILE A 33 35.89 -1.06 11.39
C ILE A 33 35.57 -0.04 10.30
N GLY A 34 34.50 -0.27 9.58
CA GLY A 34 34.04 0.60 8.51
C GLY A 34 32.54 0.88 8.61
N VAL A 35 32.13 2.05 8.13
CA VAL A 35 30.74 2.44 8.04
C VAL A 35 30.37 2.74 6.60
N ALA A 36 29.19 2.33 6.18
CA ALA A 36 28.59 2.71 4.92
C ALA A 36 27.14 3.12 5.14
N GLY A 37 26.68 4.09 4.35
CA GLY A 37 25.29 4.51 4.37
C GLY A 37 24.76 4.61 2.94
N SER A 38 23.46 4.39 2.80
CA SER A 38 22.79 4.50 1.51
C SER A 38 21.37 5.04 1.65
N CYS A 39 20.86 5.52 0.52
CA CYS A 39 19.43 5.80 0.38
C CYS A 39 18.93 5.12 -0.89
N TYR A 40 17.66 4.71 -0.87
CA TYR A 40 17.00 4.12 -2.02
C TYR A 40 15.65 4.79 -2.27
N ILE A 41 15.29 4.95 -3.54
CA ILE A 41 14.02 5.51 -3.95
C ILE A 41 12.87 4.52 -3.70
N SER A 42 11.72 5.05 -3.30
CA SER A 42 10.49 4.27 -3.15
C SER A 42 9.33 4.97 -3.82
N GLY A 43 8.59 4.25 -4.66
CA GLY A 43 7.46 4.80 -5.38
C GLY A 43 7.85 5.88 -6.38
N THR A 44 8.81 5.60 -7.27
CA THR A 44 9.25 6.59 -8.27
C THR A 44 8.09 7.15 -9.07
N ASN A 45 8.06 8.46 -9.23
CA ASN A 45 7.08 9.18 -10.06
C ASN A 45 7.43 9.16 -11.55
N TYR A 46 8.64 8.76 -11.88
CA TYR A 46 9.10 8.77 -13.26
C TYR A 46 8.98 7.36 -13.83
N PRO A 47 8.01 7.10 -14.71
CA PRO A 47 7.94 5.83 -15.40
C PRO A 47 9.20 5.65 -16.26
N ILE A 48 9.71 4.42 -16.34
CA ILE A 48 10.80 4.07 -17.26
C ILE A 48 10.39 4.45 -18.70
N TYR A 49 9.11 4.31 -18.99
CA TYR A 49 8.50 4.76 -20.23
C TYR A 49 7.54 5.91 -19.91
N PRO A 50 7.86 7.16 -20.29
CA PRO A 50 6.96 8.29 -20.07
C PRO A 50 5.59 8.06 -20.71
N ASN A 51 4.53 8.21 -19.93
CA ASN A 51 3.17 8.19 -20.41
C ASN A 51 2.28 9.03 -19.47
N ASP A 52 1.14 9.48 -19.98
CA ASP A 52 0.18 10.30 -19.24
C ASP A 52 -0.91 9.46 -18.54
N MET A 53 -0.83 8.14 -18.64
CA MET A 53 -1.80 7.21 -18.05
C MET A 53 -1.42 6.84 -16.62
N PRO A 54 -2.39 6.38 -15.82
CA PRO A 54 -2.12 5.83 -14.49
C PRO A 54 -1.05 4.72 -14.53
N GLN A 55 -0.14 4.76 -13.57
CA GLN A 55 0.99 3.83 -13.52
C GLN A 55 0.68 2.51 -12.83
N SER A 56 -0.39 2.48 -12.04
CA SER A 56 -0.90 1.27 -11.37
C SER A 56 -2.40 1.35 -11.25
N ALA A 57 -3.07 0.24 -11.51
CA ALA A 57 -4.51 0.10 -11.36
C ALA A 57 -4.87 -1.21 -10.68
N ILE A 58 -6.02 -1.21 -10.01
CA ILE A 58 -6.63 -2.36 -9.35
C ILE A 58 -8.09 -2.44 -9.81
N GLN A 59 -8.55 -3.63 -10.12
CA GLN A 59 -9.97 -3.95 -10.19
C GLN A 59 -10.36 -4.79 -8.97
N MET A 60 -11.55 -4.55 -8.44
CA MET A 60 -12.04 -5.23 -7.25
C MET A 60 -13.52 -5.55 -7.40
N ALA A 61 -13.92 -6.74 -7.03
CA ALA A 61 -15.32 -7.15 -6.97
C ALA A 61 -15.61 -7.88 -5.66
N VAL A 62 -16.84 -7.75 -5.20
CA VAL A 62 -17.33 -8.35 -3.96
C VAL A 62 -18.46 -9.30 -4.28
N GLU A 63 -18.44 -10.46 -3.67
CA GLU A 63 -19.49 -11.47 -3.80
C GLU A 63 -20.47 -11.40 -2.62
N ARG A 64 -21.68 -11.92 -2.83
CA ARG A 64 -22.75 -12.03 -1.80
C ARG A 64 -22.34 -12.88 -0.59
N SER A 65 -21.34 -13.75 -0.77
CA SER A 65 -20.75 -14.56 0.29
C SER A 65 -19.85 -13.77 1.26
N GLY A 66 -19.52 -12.51 0.92
CA GLY A 66 -18.55 -11.70 1.63
C GLY A 66 -17.13 -11.82 1.07
N ARG A 67 -16.90 -12.69 0.06
CA ARG A 67 -15.60 -12.83 -0.59
C ARG A 67 -15.30 -11.66 -1.50
N VAL A 68 -14.02 -11.37 -1.63
CA VAL A 68 -13.49 -10.27 -2.44
C VAL A 68 -12.48 -10.82 -3.43
N THR A 69 -12.63 -10.48 -4.70
CA THR A 69 -11.61 -10.77 -5.72
C THR A 69 -10.95 -9.46 -6.13
N VAL A 70 -9.62 -9.45 -6.14
CA VAL A 70 -8.80 -8.32 -6.53
C VAL A 70 -7.95 -8.71 -7.72
N TRP A 71 -8.05 -7.97 -8.82
CA TRP A 71 -7.21 -8.12 -10.00
C TRP A 71 -6.17 -7.02 -10.02
N THR A 72 -4.91 -7.43 -10.15
CA THR A 72 -3.74 -6.54 -10.13
C THR A 72 -2.74 -6.91 -11.20
N GLY A 73 -2.21 -5.91 -11.90
CA GLY A 73 -1.09 -6.08 -12.82
C GLY A 73 0.28 -6.12 -12.11
N ALA A 74 0.31 -5.96 -10.79
CA ALA A 74 1.55 -6.05 -10.01
C ALA A 74 2.24 -7.41 -10.22
N SER A 75 3.56 -7.38 -10.45
CA SER A 75 4.34 -8.59 -10.66
C SER A 75 4.84 -9.13 -9.33
N GLU A 76 4.37 -10.32 -8.93
CA GLU A 76 4.93 -11.05 -7.79
C GLU A 76 6.27 -11.68 -8.21
N ILE A 77 7.35 -11.21 -7.61
CA ILE A 77 8.73 -11.67 -7.86
C ILE A 77 9.41 -12.19 -6.58
N GLY A 78 8.60 -12.54 -5.57
CA GLY A 78 9.06 -12.99 -4.26
C GLY A 78 9.05 -11.90 -3.18
N GLN A 79 8.63 -10.67 -3.50
CA GLN A 79 8.56 -9.55 -2.56
C GLN A 79 7.24 -9.49 -1.78
N GLY A 80 6.25 -10.33 -2.10
CA GLY A 80 4.98 -10.41 -1.41
C GLY A 80 3.93 -9.40 -1.83
N SER A 81 3.96 -8.88 -3.07
CA SER A 81 2.98 -7.90 -3.57
C SER A 81 1.54 -8.40 -3.51
N ASP A 82 1.30 -9.66 -3.86
CA ASP A 82 -0.03 -10.27 -3.79
C ASP A 82 -0.57 -10.26 -2.35
N SER A 83 0.28 -10.61 -1.38
CA SER A 83 -0.09 -10.58 0.03
C SER A 83 -0.38 -9.17 0.52
N VAL A 84 0.42 -8.19 0.13
CA VAL A 84 0.22 -6.77 0.50
C VAL A 84 -1.11 -6.25 -0.03
N VAL A 85 -1.45 -6.55 -1.28
CA VAL A 85 -2.74 -6.17 -1.89
C VAL A 85 -3.89 -6.82 -1.15
N ALA A 86 -3.77 -8.10 -0.77
CA ALA A 86 -4.79 -8.80 0.01
C ALA A 86 -4.99 -8.16 1.40
N TYR A 87 -3.91 -7.81 2.11
CA TYR A 87 -3.99 -7.15 3.42
C TYR A 87 -4.70 -5.80 3.31
N ILE A 88 -4.37 -4.99 2.31
CA ILE A 88 -4.99 -3.68 2.11
C ILE A 88 -6.48 -3.81 1.81
N ALA A 89 -6.86 -4.75 0.92
CA ALA A 89 -8.26 -4.99 0.59
C ALA A 89 -9.06 -5.49 1.81
N ALA A 90 -8.49 -6.43 2.58
CA ALA A 90 -9.10 -6.97 3.80
C ALA A 90 -9.32 -5.88 4.85
N GLU A 91 -8.32 -5.05 5.10
CA GLU A 91 -8.39 -3.96 6.08
C GLU A 91 -9.41 -2.89 5.68
N GLU A 92 -9.36 -2.40 4.45
CA GLU A 92 -10.26 -1.35 3.97
C GLU A 92 -11.72 -1.81 3.91
N LEU A 93 -11.98 -3.08 3.57
CA LEU A 93 -13.34 -3.63 3.48
C LEU A 93 -13.82 -4.31 4.77
N GLY A 94 -12.94 -4.48 5.75
CA GLY A 94 -13.26 -5.13 7.03
C GLY A 94 -13.56 -6.62 6.91
N VAL A 95 -13.07 -7.29 5.85
CA VAL A 95 -13.27 -8.73 5.64
C VAL A 95 -12.13 -9.55 6.25
N PRO A 96 -12.35 -10.83 6.64
CA PRO A 96 -11.26 -11.74 6.96
C PRO A 96 -10.30 -11.91 5.78
N LEU A 97 -9.01 -12.06 6.06
CA LEU A 97 -7.98 -12.16 5.02
C LEU A 97 -8.21 -13.35 4.07
N ASP A 98 -8.65 -14.47 4.59
CA ASP A 98 -8.96 -15.69 3.83
C ASP A 98 -10.21 -15.54 2.91
N TYR A 99 -10.91 -14.41 3.00
CA TYR A 99 -11.99 -14.05 2.08
C TYR A 99 -11.46 -13.31 0.85
N VAL A 100 -10.21 -12.86 0.86
CA VAL A 100 -9.63 -12.12 -0.27
C VAL A 100 -8.86 -13.06 -1.19
N ARG A 101 -9.23 -13.05 -2.46
CA ARG A 101 -8.50 -13.70 -3.56
C ARG A 101 -7.82 -12.65 -4.40
N VAL A 102 -6.54 -12.80 -4.64
CA VAL A 102 -5.78 -11.98 -5.59
C VAL A 102 -5.58 -12.77 -6.89
N VAL A 103 -5.81 -12.10 -8.01
CA VAL A 103 -5.53 -12.56 -9.36
C VAL A 103 -4.45 -11.62 -9.91
N SER A 104 -3.27 -12.15 -10.14
CA SER A 104 -2.11 -11.40 -10.64
C SER A 104 -1.48 -12.12 -11.83
N SER A 105 -0.60 -11.43 -12.54
CA SER A 105 0.26 -12.01 -13.60
C SER A 105 -0.48 -12.63 -14.80
N ASP A 106 -1.75 -12.29 -15.01
CA ASP A 106 -2.55 -12.70 -16.15
C ASP A 106 -2.92 -11.46 -16.98
N THR A 107 -2.15 -11.19 -18.02
CA THR A 107 -2.29 -9.99 -18.86
C THR A 107 -3.61 -9.89 -19.60
N ASP A 108 -4.36 -10.99 -19.71
CA ASP A 108 -5.69 -11.00 -20.33
C ASP A 108 -6.80 -10.55 -19.35
N GLN A 109 -6.51 -10.56 -18.05
CA GLN A 109 -7.52 -10.31 -17.01
C GLN A 109 -7.21 -9.10 -16.13
N VAL A 110 -5.95 -8.75 -15.98
CA VAL A 110 -5.53 -7.73 -15.00
C VAL A 110 -5.30 -6.37 -15.64
N PRO A 111 -5.53 -5.28 -14.92
CA PRO A 111 -5.19 -3.95 -15.40
C PRO A 111 -3.68 -3.77 -15.54
N VAL A 112 -3.27 -2.84 -16.39
CA VAL A 112 -1.84 -2.53 -16.60
C VAL A 112 -1.20 -2.06 -15.30
N ASP A 113 -0.02 -2.60 -15.02
CA ASP A 113 0.97 -2.05 -14.09
C ASP A 113 2.33 -1.93 -14.79
N LEU A 114 3.12 -0.94 -14.41
CA LEU A 114 4.41 -0.68 -15.05
C LEU A 114 5.57 -1.52 -14.50
N GLY A 115 5.31 -2.38 -13.51
CA GLY A 115 6.27 -3.33 -12.96
C GLY A 115 6.85 -2.97 -11.60
N ALA A 116 7.57 -3.92 -11.02
CA ALA A 116 8.03 -3.94 -9.63
C ALA A 116 9.36 -3.20 -9.38
N TYR A 117 9.73 -2.24 -10.22
CA TYR A 117 10.97 -1.48 -10.06
C TYR A 117 10.86 -0.36 -9.02
N SER A 118 12.01 0.11 -8.51
CA SER A 118 12.11 1.27 -7.60
C SER A 118 11.25 1.18 -6.34
N SER A 119 11.02 -0.02 -5.84
CA SER A 119 10.21 -0.27 -4.63
C SER A 119 8.84 0.41 -4.67
N ARG A 120 8.15 0.34 -5.81
CA ARG A 120 6.91 1.07 -6.05
C ARG A 120 5.63 0.29 -5.74
N GLU A 121 5.68 -1.04 -5.69
CA GLU A 121 4.47 -1.87 -5.60
C GLU A 121 3.59 -1.50 -4.39
N THR A 122 4.11 -1.62 -3.17
CA THR A 122 3.33 -1.28 -1.97
C THR A 122 2.80 0.15 -2.01
N PHE A 123 3.58 1.10 -2.52
CA PHE A 123 3.18 2.49 -2.58
C PHE A 123 2.13 2.75 -3.68
N MET A 124 2.43 2.38 -4.92
CA MET A 124 1.58 2.70 -6.07
C MET A 124 0.35 1.79 -6.12
N VAL A 125 0.58 0.49 -6.12
CA VAL A 125 -0.50 -0.51 -6.18
C VAL A 125 -1.33 -0.51 -4.90
N GLY A 126 -0.69 -0.32 -3.74
CA GLY A 126 -1.39 -0.18 -2.47
C GLY A 126 -2.36 1.00 -2.44
N ASN A 127 -1.95 2.17 -2.94
CA ASN A 127 -2.86 3.32 -3.04
C ASN A 127 -3.99 3.09 -4.07
N ALA A 128 -3.71 2.39 -5.18
CA ALA A 128 -4.74 2.00 -6.12
C ALA A 128 -5.75 1.03 -5.48
N ALA A 129 -5.29 0.08 -4.66
CA ALA A 129 -6.16 -0.83 -3.91
C ALA A 129 -7.03 -0.08 -2.88
N ILE A 130 -6.45 0.86 -2.13
CA ILE A 130 -7.20 1.74 -1.22
C ILE A 130 -8.27 2.51 -1.98
N HIS A 131 -7.95 3.07 -3.14
CA HIS A 131 -8.89 3.83 -3.95
C HIS A 131 -10.07 2.96 -4.42
N ALA A 132 -9.82 1.73 -4.90
CA ALA A 132 -10.89 0.80 -5.28
C ALA A 132 -11.74 0.39 -4.07
N ALA A 133 -11.10 -0.03 -2.98
CA ALA A 133 -11.79 -0.50 -1.77
C ALA A 133 -12.68 0.60 -1.15
N ARG A 134 -12.24 1.84 -1.13
CA ARG A 134 -13.01 2.96 -0.57
C ARG A 134 -14.28 3.24 -1.34
N GLN A 135 -14.28 3.12 -2.66
CA GLN A 135 -15.50 3.25 -3.47
C GLN A 135 -16.54 2.18 -3.11
N ILE A 136 -16.10 0.95 -2.83
CA ILE A 136 -16.98 -0.13 -2.37
C ILE A 136 -17.44 0.15 -0.93
N ARG A 137 -16.51 0.51 -0.05
CA ARG A 137 -16.77 0.83 1.36
C ARG A 137 -17.82 1.93 1.51
N GLU A 138 -17.74 3.00 0.72
CA GLU A 138 -18.73 4.09 0.73
C GLU A 138 -20.14 3.59 0.41
N LYS A 139 -20.30 2.71 -0.57
CA LYS A 139 -21.59 2.10 -0.90
C LYS A 139 -22.09 1.23 0.25
N VAL A 140 -21.22 0.40 0.83
CA VAL A 140 -21.57 -0.52 1.92
C VAL A 140 -21.97 0.25 3.18
N THR A 141 -21.14 1.20 3.61
CA THR A 141 -21.44 2.02 4.80
C THR A 141 -22.69 2.88 4.58
N GLY A 142 -22.91 3.39 3.37
CA GLY A 142 -24.11 4.15 3.02
C GLY A 142 -25.39 3.29 2.98
N ALA A 143 -25.30 2.02 2.60
CA ALA A 143 -26.44 1.11 2.63
C ALA A 143 -26.83 0.75 4.06
N VAL A 144 -25.85 0.31 4.87
CA VAL A 144 -26.04 -0.05 6.29
C VAL A 144 -26.53 1.15 7.11
N ALA A 145 -25.96 2.32 6.87
CA ALA A 145 -26.37 3.56 7.54
C ALA A 145 -27.83 3.92 7.25
N GLY A 146 -28.27 3.72 6.00
CA GLY A 146 -29.67 3.92 5.63
C GLY A 146 -30.62 2.94 6.32
N GLU A 147 -30.24 1.66 6.47
CA GLU A 147 -31.01 0.67 7.19
C GLU A 147 -31.08 0.98 8.71
N TRP A 148 -30.02 1.54 9.24
CA TRP A 148 -29.94 1.86 10.68
C TRP A 148 -30.43 3.27 11.04
N ASP A 149 -30.77 4.08 10.07
CA ASP A 149 -31.12 5.51 10.24
C ASP A 149 -30.03 6.28 11.01
N VAL A 150 -28.79 6.14 10.55
CA VAL A 150 -27.61 6.81 11.11
C VAL A 150 -26.76 7.43 10.01
N PRO A 151 -25.88 8.40 10.32
CA PRO A 151 -24.92 8.90 9.34
C PRO A 151 -23.91 7.80 8.91
N PRO A 152 -23.47 7.74 7.63
CA PRO A 152 -22.51 6.74 7.14
C PRO A 152 -21.21 6.68 7.94
N GLN A 153 -20.76 7.81 8.50
CA GLN A 153 -19.55 7.92 9.33
C GLN A 153 -19.66 7.16 10.66
N ARG A 154 -20.86 6.73 11.05
CA ARG A 154 -21.07 5.87 12.22
C ARG A 154 -20.86 4.39 11.94
N VAL A 155 -20.81 4.00 10.66
CA VAL A 155 -20.65 2.59 10.30
C VAL A 155 -19.18 2.24 10.15
N GLY A 156 -18.66 1.40 11.03
CA GLY A 156 -17.36 0.76 10.95
C GLY A 156 -17.41 -0.56 10.20
N LEU A 157 -16.34 -0.92 9.50
CA LEU A 157 -16.14 -2.24 8.89
C LEU A 157 -14.87 -2.83 9.45
N ALA A 158 -14.94 -3.95 10.14
CA ALA A 158 -13.77 -4.67 10.65
C ALA A 158 -14.12 -6.12 11.06
N GLY A 159 -13.15 -7.02 10.95
CA GLY A 159 -13.23 -8.38 11.49
C GLY A 159 -14.41 -9.22 10.97
N GLY A 160 -14.88 -8.96 9.77
CA GLY A 160 -16.02 -9.65 9.16
C GLY A 160 -17.39 -9.05 9.54
N TRP A 161 -17.42 -7.84 10.10
CA TRP A 161 -18.65 -7.18 10.55
C TRP A 161 -18.74 -5.74 10.03
N ALA A 162 -19.96 -5.31 9.76
CA ALA A 162 -20.33 -3.90 9.77
C ALA A 162 -20.98 -3.58 11.12
N PHE A 163 -20.55 -2.52 11.79
CA PHE A 163 -20.98 -2.20 13.15
C PHE A 163 -21.14 -0.69 13.38
N ASP A 164 -21.96 -0.32 14.34
CA ASP A 164 -22.12 1.08 14.76
C ASP A 164 -20.96 1.48 15.70
N LEU A 165 -20.20 2.50 15.32
CA LEU A 165 -19.06 3.01 16.12
C LEU A 165 -19.44 3.56 17.50
N LYS A 166 -20.75 3.87 17.73
CA LYS A 166 -21.27 4.31 19.03
C LYS A 166 -21.93 3.21 19.84
N ASP A 167 -22.27 2.08 19.20
CA ASP A 167 -22.90 0.90 19.80
C ASP A 167 -22.40 -0.34 19.07
N THR A 168 -21.26 -0.87 19.50
CA THR A 168 -20.59 -2.00 18.85
C THR A 168 -21.36 -3.33 18.92
N ASP A 169 -22.41 -3.42 19.75
CA ASP A 169 -23.31 -4.58 19.78
C ASP A 169 -24.30 -4.54 18.61
N ARG A 170 -24.58 -3.37 18.06
CA ARG A 170 -25.36 -3.20 16.82
C ARG A 170 -24.46 -3.47 15.62
N LYS A 171 -24.54 -4.70 15.12
CA LYS A 171 -23.67 -5.16 14.02
C LYS A 171 -24.39 -6.20 13.14
N VAL A 172 -23.95 -6.28 11.89
CA VAL A 172 -24.35 -7.32 10.93
C VAL A 172 -23.10 -7.96 10.30
N PRO A 173 -23.19 -9.24 9.91
CA PRO A 173 -22.10 -9.87 9.17
C PRO A 173 -21.77 -9.08 7.90
N ILE A 174 -20.49 -9.05 7.53
CA ILE A 174 -20.04 -8.29 6.36
C ILE A 174 -20.71 -8.73 5.06
N ALA A 175 -21.02 -10.03 4.92
CA ALA A 175 -21.77 -10.56 3.78
C ALA A 175 -23.19 -9.96 3.69
N GLU A 176 -23.85 -9.76 4.82
CA GLU A 176 -25.17 -9.11 4.86
C GLU A 176 -25.06 -7.63 4.49
N ALA A 177 -24.04 -6.93 4.99
CA ALA A 177 -23.79 -5.55 4.62
C ALA A 177 -23.52 -5.39 3.11
N PHE A 178 -22.81 -6.33 2.50
CA PHE A 178 -22.60 -6.36 1.04
C PHE A 178 -23.91 -6.61 0.29
N ASN A 179 -24.73 -7.52 0.77
CA ASN A 179 -26.04 -7.79 0.16
C ASN A 179 -26.99 -6.58 0.23
N LEU A 180 -27.00 -5.86 1.34
CA LEU A 180 -27.73 -4.59 1.48
C LEU A 180 -27.26 -3.55 0.46
N ALA A 181 -25.95 -3.43 0.30
CA ALA A 181 -25.37 -2.51 -0.67
C ALA A 181 -25.64 -2.94 -2.12
N GLU A 182 -25.54 -4.23 -2.43
CA GLU A 182 -25.87 -4.75 -3.77
C GLU A 182 -27.33 -4.53 -4.12
N ALA A 183 -28.26 -4.74 -3.19
CA ALA A 183 -29.67 -4.50 -3.39
C ALA A 183 -29.97 -3.03 -3.73
N LYS A 184 -29.19 -2.10 -3.16
CA LYS A 184 -29.37 -0.67 -3.36
C LYS A 184 -28.66 -0.10 -4.59
N PHE A 185 -27.44 -0.58 -4.87
CA PHE A 185 -26.54 0.03 -5.86
C PHE A 185 -26.19 -0.88 -7.04
N GLY A 186 -26.69 -2.12 -7.06
CA GLY A 186 -26.31 -3.14 -8.04
C GLY A 186 -24.99 -3.83 -7.64
N THR A 187 -24.50 -4.68 -8.52
CA THR A 187 -23.26 -5.46 -8.30
C THR A 187 -22.12 -4.59 -7.82
N LEU A 188 -21.50 -5.02 -6.72
CA LEU A 188 -20.44 -4.25 -6.09
C LEU A 188 -19.08 -4.55 -6.76
N GLY A 189 -18.51 -3.54 -7.33
CA GLY A 189 -17.18 -3.55 -7.90
C GLY A 189 -16.66 -2.14 -8.06
N ALA A 190 -15.35 -2.01 -8.18
CA ALA A 190 -14.68 -0.73 -8.41
C ALA A 190 -13.36 -0.92 -9.14
N THR A 191 -12.93 0.12 -9.84
CA THR A 191 -11.57 0.26 -10.36
C THR A 191 -10.90 1.40 -9.62
N GLY A 192 -9.74 1.13 -9.06
CA GLY A 192 -8.88 2.12 -8.44
C GLY A 192 -7.59 2.29 -9.23
N TRP A 193 -7.02 3.46 -9.18
CA TRP A 193 -5.72 3.77 -9.75
C TRP A 193 -5.00 4.77 -8.85
N TYR A 194 -3.71 4.90 -9.07
CA TYR A 194 -2.91 5.89 -8.37
C TYR A 194 -1.87 6.51 -9.30
N ASP A 195 -1.86 7.83 -9.29
CA ASP A 195 -0.81 8.65 -9.86
C ASP A 195 -0.13 9.41 -8.73
N THR A 196 1.19 9.46 -8.77
CA THR A 196 1.94 10.25 -7.80
C THR A 196 1.69 11.74 -7.97
N PRO A 197 1.73 12.51 -6.86
CA PRO A 197 1.58 13.96 -6.93
C PRO A 197 2.57 14.60 -7.91
N LYS A 198 2.08 15.44 -8.82
CA LYS A 198 2.89 16.05 -9.88
C LYS A 198 3.87 17.11 -9.37
N ASP A 199 3.64 17.67 -8.21
CA ASP A 199 4.52 18.64 -7.54
C ASP A 199 5.80 18.03 -6.96
N VAL A 200 5.90 16.72 -6.92
CA VAL A 200 7.13 15.99 -6.53
C VAL A 200 8.11 15.90 -7.69
N HIS A 201 7.70 16.26 -8.90
CA HIS A 201 8.56 16.35 -10.07
C HIS A 201 9.50 17.57 -9.96
N GLY A 202 10.70 17.33 -9.46
CA GLY A 202 11.79 18.32 -9.59
C GLY A 202 12.36 18.33 -11.00
N ASP A 203 12.96 19.45 -11.41
CA ASP A 203 13.76 19.52 -12.62
C ASP A 203 14.84 18.44 -12.58
N TYR A 204 14.81 17.58 -13.56
CA TYR A 204 15.71 16.46 -13.70
C TYR A 204 17.10 16.94 -14.16
N ARG A 205 18.09 16.89 -13.29
CA ARG A 205 19.46 17.32 -13.59
C ARG A 205 20.38 16.12 -13.76
N GLY A 206 20.35 15.51 -14.95
CA GLY A 206 21.41 14.58 -15.37
C GLY A 206 21.48 13.22 -14.72
N GLY A 207 20.47 12.80 -13.97
CA GLY A 207 20.33 11.42 -13.49
C GLY A 207 19.35 10.61 -14.36
N THR A 208 19.32 9.31 -14.25
CA THR A 208 18.41 8.44 -15.00
C THR A 208 17.11 8.12 -14.25
N ILE A 209 16.96 8.58 -13.01
CA ILE A 209 15.82 8.28 -12.14
C ILE A 209 15.26 9.61 -11.63
N GLY A 210 13.98 9.85 -11.89
CA GLY A 210 13.27 11.05 -11.44
C GLY A 210 13.08 11.12 -9.93
N ALA A 211 12.52 12.23 -9.45
CA ALA A 211 12.18 12.40 -8.05
C ALA A 211 11.25 11.29 -7.57
N SER A 212 11.46 10.82 -6.35
CA SER A 212 10.63 9.84 -5.71
C SER A 212 9.84 10.48 -4.57
N PRO A 213 8.58 10.08 -4.33
CA PRO A 213 7.78 10.59 -3.21
C PRO A 213 8.34 10.19 -1.86
N ALA A 214 9.08 9.07 -1.80
CA ALA A 214 9.69 8.58 -0.58
C ALA A 214 11.09 8.02 -0.82
N TYR A 215 11.90 8.02 0.25
CA TYR A 215 13.22 7.41 0.27
C TYR A 215 13.36 6.56 1.54
N SER A 216 13.96 5.39 1.40
CA SER A 216 14.47 4.61 2.53
C SER A 216 15.93 4.95 2.77
N PHE A 217 16.34 4.93 4.04
CA PHE A 217 17.72 5.22 4.45
C PHE A 217 18.24 4.03 5.24
N THR A 218 19.51 3.70 5.02
CA THR A 218 20.19 2.64 5.76
C THR A 218 21.59 3.06 6.15
N ALA A 219 22.08 2.51 7.24
CA ALA A 219 23.50 2.59 7.60
C ALA A 219 23.95 1.20 8.12
N HIS A 220 25.17 0.83 7.80
CA HIS A 220 25.76 -0.43 8.19
C HIS A 220 27.17 -0.18 8.75
N VAL A 221 27.51 -0.90 9.80
CA VAL A 221 28.86 -0.97 10.34
C VAL A 221 29.32 -2.42 10.27
N ALA A 222 30.53 -2.61 9.76
CA ALA A 222 31.22 -3.89 9.74
C ALA A 222 32.56 -3.78 10.47
N GLU A 223 32.90 -4.80 11.26
CA GLU A 223 34.15 -4.99 11.97
C GLU A 223 34.82 -6.30 11.55
#